data_311e3ffebce61b22d87faf7fbee871b2
#
_entry.id   311e3ffebce61b22d87faf7fbee871b2
#
_cell.length_a   1.000
_cell.length_b   1.000
_cell.length_c   1.000
_cell.angle_alpha   90.00
_cell.angle_beta   90.00
_cell.angle_gamma   90.00
#
_symmetry.space_group_name_H-M   'P 1'
#
loop_
_entity.id
_entity.type
_entity.pdbx_description
1 polymer ?
#
loop_
_entity_poly.entity_id
_entity_poly.type
_entity_poly.pdbx_seq_one_letter_code
_entity_poly.pdbx_strand_id
1 'polypeptide(L)'
;SLAKTKLIIGTYFASVVEQQVLLKHLPIAGLHLDLIRAPEQLSYFLKDWPQDKILSLGIIDGRNIWKTDLNKVYQNLSDAKQKLTDRLWLSTSCSLLHTAQDLALEEKLDHNLKQHLAFAVQKLDELTLLKKALDEGQESVQAEFTECARIMQMRQHDPRVHNAAVQERLAKLSADCDQRKNPFSVREKLQHKRLKLPLLPTTTCLLYT
;
A
#
# COMPACT_ATOMS: atom_id res chain seq x y z
N SER A 1 22.69 12.55 -25.09
CA SER A 1 23.62 11.78 -24.25
C SER A 1 22.97 11.50 -22.92
N LEU A 2 22.75 10.23 -22.58
CA LEU A 2 22.17 9.76 -21.31
C LEU A 2 22.98 10.18 -20.08
N ALA A 3 24.21 10.65 -20.27
CA ALA A 3 25.13 11.07 -19.19
C ALA A 3 24.62 12.24 -18.30
N LYS A 4 23.57 12.95 -18.72
CA LYS A 4 22.96 14.05 -17.95
C LYS A 4 21.60 13.70 -17.34
N THR A 5 21.02 12.55 -17.66
CA THR A 5 19.71 12.14 -17.19
C THR A 5 19.85 11.45 -15.84
N LYS A 6 19.11 11.92 -14.84
CA LYS A 6 19.03 11.28 -13.53
C LYS A 6 17.97 10.19 -13.58
N LEU A 7 18.36 8.95 -13.31
CA LEU A 7 17.46 7.79 -13.31
C LEU A 7 16.98 7.50 -11.90
N ILE A 8 15.69 7.28 -11.75
CA ILE A 8 15.06 6.76 -10.53
C ILE A 8 14.40 5.42 -10.87
N ILE A 9 14.70 4.38 -10.11
CA ILE A 9 14.04 3.09 -10.24
C ILE A 9 12.81 3.07 -9.34
N GLY A 10 11.66 2.67 -9.89
CA GLY A 10 10.44 2.42 -9.12
C GLY A 10 10.24 0.92 -8.90
N THR A 11 10.01 0.52 -7.64
CA THR A 11 9.67 -0.86 -7.27
C THR A 11 8.28 -0.90 -6.65
N TYR A 12 7.49 -1.92 -7.01
CA TYR A 12 6.08 -1.99 -6.62
C TYR A 12 5.69 -3.42 -6.22
N PHE A 13 4.72 -3.51 -5.30
CA PHE A 13 3.93 -4.71 -4.98
C PHE A 13 4.67 -5.83 -4.25
N ALA A 14 5.98 -5.78 -4.13
CA ALA A 14 6.78 -6.78 -3.43
C ALA A 14 7.99 -6.15 -2.74
N SER A 15 8.57 -6.88 -1.80
CA SER A 15 9.84 -6.53 -1.17
C SER A 15 11.01 -6.71 -2.13
N VAL A 16 11.96 -5.78 -2.08
CA VAL A 16 13.23 -5.85 -2.80
C VAL A 16 14.43 -5.92 -1.86
N VAL A 17 14.21 -6.41 -0.65
CA VAL A 17 15.26 -6.54 0.39
C VAL A 17 16.39 -7.46 -0.09
N GLU A 18 16.08 -8.55 -0.77
CA GLU A 18 17.10 -9.47 -1.31
C GLU A 18 18.03 -8.80 -2.33
N GLN A 19 17.53 -7.80 -3.05
CA GLN A 19 18.26 -7.03 -4.06
C GLN A 19 18.91 -5.76 -3.49
N GLN A 20 18.81 -5.49 -2.18
CA GLN A 20 19.23 -4.23 -1.58
C GLN A 20 20.69 -3.86 -1.87
N VAL A 21 21.60 -4.85 -1.81
CA VAL A 21 23.02 -4.62 -2.07
C VAL A 21 23.23 -4.17 -3.51
N LEU A 22 22.60 -4.84 -4.48
CA LEU A 22 22.66 -4.44 -5.89
C LEU A 22 22.10 -3.03 -6.09
N LEU A 23 20.90 -2.76 -5.59
CA LEU A 23 20.19 -1.49 -5.77
C LEU A 23 20.97 -0.30 -5.19
N LYS A 24 21.66 -0.49 -4.05
CA LYS A 24 22.52 0.53 -3.45
C LYS A 24 23.74 0.89 -4.31
N HIS A 25 24.27 -0.06 -5.09
CA HIS A 25 25.47 0.12 -5.92
C HIS A 25 25.17 0.52 -7.37
N LEU A 26 23.92 0.45 -7.83
CA LEU A 26 23.56 0.87 -9.19
C LEU A 26 23.84 2.37 -9.40
N PRO A 27 24.24 2.80 -10.61
CA PRO A 27 24.46 4.21 -10.95
C PRO A 27 23.12 4.96 -11.18
N ILE A 28 22.29 5.01 -10.15
CA ILE A 28 20.96 5.65 -10.15
C ILE A 28 20.93 6.85 -9.22
N ALA A 29 20.09 7.82 -9.51
CA ALA A 29 19.90 9.01 -8.68
C ALA A 29 18.93 8.73 -7.50
N GLY A 30 18.12 7.71 -7.58
CA GLY A 30 17.20 7.37 -6.52
C GLY A 30 16.45 6.06 -6.73
N LEU A 31 15.79 5.62 -5.67
CA LEU A 31 14.97 4.41 -5.62
C LEU A 31 13.62 4.77 -5.01
N HIS A 32 12.54 4.22 -5.55
CA HIS A 32 11.22 4.25 -4.94
C HIS A 32 10.88 2.89 -4.36
N LEU A 33 10.39 2.88 -3.11
CA LEU A 33 9.98 1.69 -2.37
C LEU A 33 8.47 1.72 -2.09
N ASP A 34 7.77 0.64 -2.39
CA ASP A 34 6.38 0.43 -1.96
C ASP A 34 6.36 -0.04 -0.49
N LEU A 35 6.02 0.87 0.43
CA LEU A 35 5.93 0.58 1.86
C LEU A 35 4.52 0.16 2.31
N ILE A 36 3.57 0.06 1.39
CA ILE A 36 2.24 -0.48 1.68
C ILE A 36 2.26 -2.00 1.59
N ARG A 37 2.93 -2.56 0.58
CA ARG A 37 3.02 -4.02 0.37
C ARG A 37 4.17 -4.66 1.12
N ALA A 38 5.24 -3.91 1.35
CA ALA A 38 6.45 -4.39 2.00
C ALA A 38 7.03 -3.33 2.96
N PRO A 39 6.33 -3.00 4.06
CA PRO A 39 6.76 -1.95 5.00
C PRO A 39 8.09 -2.28 5.70
N GLU A 40 8.38 -3.55 5.88
CA GLU A 40 9.60 -4.04 6.53
C GLU A 40 10.89 -3.63 5.83
N GLN A 41 10.84 -3.41 4.51
CA GLN A 41 12.01 -3.07 3.71
C GLN A 41 12.62 -1.70 4.08
N LEU A 42 11.85 -0.78 4.65
CA LEU A 42 12.33 0.55 5.03
C LEU A 42 13.56 0.47 5.94
N SER A 43 13.52 -0.37 6.96
CA SER A 43 14.62 -0.51 7.93
C SER A 43 15.92 -0.98 7.28
N TYR A 44 15.84 -1.86 6.27
CA TYR A 44 17.01 -2.35 5.53
C TYR A 44 17.65 -1.29 4.65
N PHE A 45 16.83 -0.44 4.03
CA PHE A 45 17.33 0.64 3.18
C PHE A 45 17.83 1.84 4.00
N LEU A 46 17.20 2.16 5.13
CA LEU A 46 17.64 3.27 6.00
C LEU A 46 18.94 3.00 6.74
N LYS A 47 19.39 1.75 6.83
CA LYS A 47 20.59 1.39 7.57
C LYS A 47 21.85 2.02 6.98
N ASP A 48 22.01 1.97 5.66
CA ASP A 48 23.21 2.34 4.92
C ASP A 48 22.90 2.86 3.49
N TRP A 49 21.82 3.63 3.33
CA TRP A 49 21.46 4.22 2.04
C TRP A 49 22.52 5.25 1.60
N PRO A 50 23.00 5.21 0.33
CA PRO A 50 24.02 6.14 -0.16
C PRO A 50 23.63 7.60 0.01
N GLN A 51 24.61 8.45 0.39
CA GLN A 51 24.38 9.85 0.71
C GLN A 51 24.08 10.73 -0.52
N ASP A 52 24.38 10.24 -1.70
CA ASP A 52 24.17 10.91 -3.00
C ASP A 52 22.86 10.52 -3.68
N LYS A 53 22.04 9.64 -3.06
CA LYS A 53 20.83 9.09 -3.67
C LYS A 53 19.55 9.48 -2.93
N ILE A 54 18.51 9.73 -3.70
CA ILE A 54 17.15 9.95 -3.20
C ILE A 54 16.52 8.61 -2.82
N LEU A 55 15.78 8.58 -1.71
CA LEU A 55 14.88 7.49 -1.37
C LEU A 55 13.45 7.99 -1.35
N SER A 56 12.65 7.50 -2.29
CA SER A 56 11.23 7.81 -2.41
C SER A 56 10.42 6.75 -1.69
N LEU A 57 9.59 7.16 -0.75
CA LEU A 57 8.79 6.28 0.08
C LEU A 57 7.33 6.29 -0.37
N GLY A 58 6.84 5.18 -0.88
CA GLY A 58 5.46 4.93 -1.25
C GLY A 58 4.62 4.61 -0.02
N ILE A 59 4.11 5.63 0.65
CA ILE A 59 3.44 5.56 1.96
C ILE A 59 1.93 5.71 1.91
N ILE A 60 1.39 6.13 0.77
CA ILE A 60 -0.04 6.23 0.51
C ILE A 60 -0.43 5.14 -0.49
N ASP A 61 -1.42 4.31 -0.16
CA ASP A 61 -1.82 3.20 -1.03
C ASP A 61 -2.46 3.71 -2.33
N GLY A 62 -1.80 3.48 -3.46
CA GLY A 62 -2.26 3.86 -4.79
C GLY A 62 -3.27 2.90 -5.41
N ARG A 63 -3.64 1.80 -4.74
CA ARG A 63 -4.55 0.77 -5.27
C ARG A 63 -5.83 0.56 -4.49
N ASN A 64 -6.11 1.40 -3.52
CA ASN A 64 -7.37 1.40 -2.82
C ASN A 64 -7.99 2.79 -2.81
N ILE A 65 -9.22 2.90 -2.34
CA ILE A 65 -9.98 4.14 -2.26
C ILE A 65 -10.16 4.62 -0.81
N TRP A 66 -9.44 4.04 0.14
CA TRP A 66 -9.59 4.36 1.55
C TRP A 66 -8.68 5.51 1.97
N LYS A 67 -9.20 6.36 2.86
CA LYS A 67 -8.43 7.40 3.52
C LYS A 67 -7.31 6.77 4.35
N THR A 68 -6.13 7.37 4.30
CA THR A 68 -4.93 6.91 5.00
C THR A 68 -4.96 7.36 6.46
N ASP A 69 -4.46 6.54 7.37
CA ASP A 69 -4.19 6.92 8.76
C ASP A 69 -2.91 7.77 8.80
N LEU A 70 -3.08 9.10 8.69
CA LEU A 70 -1.96 10.05 8.63
C LEU A 70 -1.11 10.04 9.90
N ASN A 71 -1.73 9.83 11.07
CA ASN A 71 -1.01 9.80 12.34
C ASN A 71 -0.03 8.62 12.38
N LYS A 72 -0.49 7.44 11.99
CA LYS A 72 0.34 6.24 11.92
C LYS A 72 1.47 6.38 10.90
N VAL A 73 1.16 6.92 9.72
CA VAL A 73 2.17 7.13 8.67
C VAL A 73 3.23 8.13 9.14
N TYR A 74 2.81 9.26 9.72
CA TYR A 74 3.72 10.30 10.21
C TYR A 74 4.69 9.76 11.26
N GLN A 75 4.20 8.99 12.24
CA GLN A 75 5.04 8.36 13.26
C GLN A 75 6.14 7.46 12.66
N ASN A 76 5.80 6.71 11.62
CA ASN A 76 6.73 5.80 10.94
C ASN A 76 7.76 6.53 10.06
N LEU A 77 7.58 7.83 9.78
CA LEU A 77 8.48 8.61 8.92
C LEU A 77 9.58 9.35 9.69
N SER A 78 9.52 9.43 11.01
CA SER A 78 10.46 10.21 11.84
C SER A 78 11.92 9.81 11.59
N ASP A 79 12.22 8.51 11.63
CA ASP A 79 13.56 7.97 11.38
C ASP A 79 14.04 8.25 9.94
N ALA A 80 13.14 8.10 8.97
CA ALA A 80 13.44 8.38 7.57
C ALA A 80 13.77 9.86 7.36
N LYS A 81 12.98 10.77 7.95
CA LYS A 81 13.23 12.22 7.89
C LYS A 81 14.58 12.59 8.49
N GLN A 82 14.93 12.04 9.65
CA GLN A 82 16.20 12.31 10.31
C GLN A 82 17.40 11.84 9.48
N LYS A 83 17.33 10.63 8.88
CA LYS A 83 18.44 10.03 8.15
C LYS A 83 18.59 10.55 6.71
N LEU A 84 17.49 10.84 6.05
CA LEU A 84 17.51 11.19 4.63
C LEU A 84 17.48 12.70 4.37
N THR A 85 16.91 13.48 5.29
CA THR A 85 16.78 14.95 5.15
C THR A 85 16.12 15.34 3.82
N ASP A 86 16.83 16.09 2.95
CA ASP A 86 16.35 16.55 1.64
C ASP A 86 16.29 15.45 0.57
N ARG A 87 16.86 14.29 0.86
CA ARG A 87 16.82 13.10 -0.01
C ARG A 87 15.58 12.23 0.21
N LEU A 88 14.75 12.56 1.19
CA LEU A 88 13.47 11.92 1.43
C LEU A 88 12.42 12.47 0.47
N TRP A 89 11.86 11.61 -0.37
CA TRP A 89 10.68 11.91 -1.16
C TRP A 89 9.49 11.11 -0.65
N LEU A 90 8.33 11.73 -0.56
CA LEU A 90 7.06 11.07 -0.25
C LEU A 90 6.29 10.82 -1.55
N SER A 91 5.68 9.65 -1.64
CA SER A 91 4.94 9.24 -2.83
C SER A 91 3.78 8.31 -2.49
N THR A 92 2.90 8.08 -3.46
CA THR A 92 2.00 6.93 -3.43
C THR A 92 2.77 5.64 -3.66
N SER A 93 2.26 4.51 -3.16
CA SER A 93 2.93 3.21 -3.28
C SER A 93 3.13 2.74 -4.72
N CYS A 94 2.24 3.18 -5.61
CA CYS A 94 2.29 2.97 -7.06
C CYS A 94 1.47 4.06 -7.76
N SER A 95 1.32 3.96 -9.10
CA SER A 95 0.50 4.89 -9.88
C SER A 95 -0.95 4.94 -9.37
N LEU A 96 -1.53 6.15 -9.33
CA LEU A 96 -2.94 6.39 -9.02
C LEU A 96 -3.89 6.07 -10.19
N LEU A 97 -3.38 5.52 -11.29
CA LEU A 97 -4.18 5.18 -12.49
C LEU A 97 -5.32 4.20 -12.18
N HIS A 98 -5.19 3.40 -11.13
CA HIS A 98 -6.20 2.42 -10.70
C HIS A 98 -7.15 2.96 -9.62
N THR A 99 -7.08 4.24 -9.28
CA THR A 99 -7.92 4.90 -8.29
C THR A 99 -8.84 5.88 -9.00
N ALA A 100 -10.11 6.00 -8.56
CA ALA A 100 -11.03 7.01 -9.08
C ALA A 100 -10.43 8.42 -8.91
N GLN A 101 -10.75 9.33 -9.81
CA GLN A 101 -10.05 10.60 -9.93
C GLN A 101 -10.28 11.53 -8.75
N ASP A 102 -11.54 11.90 -8.50
CA ASP A 102 -11.87 12.91 -7.48
C ASP A 102 -13.16 12.54 -6.76
N LEU A 103 -13.08 12.46 -5.45
CA LEU A 103 -14.21 12.16 -4.57
C LEU A 103 -15.25 13.28 -4.56
N ALA A 104 -14.90 14.52 -4.92
CA ALA A 104 -15.82 15.63 -5.01
C ALA A 104 -16.94 15.37 -6.03
N LEU A 105 -16.64 14.61 -7.09
CA LEU A 105 -17.58 14.26 -8.16
C LEU A 105 -18.66 13.26 -7.73
N GLU A 106 -18.49 12.61 -6.59
CA GLU A 106 -19.42 11.60 -6.06
C GLU A 106 -20.54 12.26 -5.25
N GLU A 107 -21.49 12.88 -5.90
CA GLU A 107 -22.58 13.62 -5.27
C GLU A 107 -23.62 12.72 -4.58
N LYS A 108 -23.80 11.49 -5.07
CA LYS A 108 -24.83 10.55 -4.59
C LYS A 108 -24.35 9.61 -3.49
N LEU A 109 -23.06 9.63 -3.13
CA LEU A 109 -22.54 8.80 -2.07
C LEU A 109 -23.05 9.24 -0.70
N ASP A 110 -23.39 8.24 0.13
CA ASP A 110 -23.69 8.45 1.54
C ASP A 110 -22.58 9.26 2.22
N HIS A 111 -22.96 10.32 2.95
CA HIS A 111 -22.00 11.23 3.56
C HIS A 111 -21.06 10.51 4.56
N ASN A 112 -21.59 9.58 5.35
CA ASN A 112 -20.79 8.83 6.31
C ASN A 112 -19.79 7.89 5.62
N LEU A 113 -20.18 7.32 4.46
CA LEU A 113 -19.24 6.53 3.68
C LEU A 113 -18.17 7.42 3.03
N LYS A 114 -18.58 8.56 2.46
CA LYS A 114 -17.71 9.48 1.71
C LYS A 114 -16.52 9.95 2.56
N GLN A 115 -16.70 10.23 3.86
CA GLN A 115 -15.60 10.69 4.72
C GLN A 115 -14.52 9.62 4.97
N HIS A 116 -14.79 8.34 4.72
CA HIS A 116 -13.79 7.26 4.82
C HIS A 116 -12.97 7.05 3.55
N LEU A 117 -13.33 7.74 2.46
CA LEU A 117 -12.74 7.56 1.14
C LEU A 117 -11.69 8.64 0.83
N ALA A 118 -10.73 8.25 0.00
CA ALA A 118 -9.73 9.13 -0.60
C ALA A 118 -9.45 8.62 -2.02
N PHE A 119 -9.86 9.40 -3.02
CA PHE A 119 -9.56 9.14 -4.43
C PHE A 119 -8.21 9.77 -4.82
N ALA A 120 -7.84 9.76 -6.09
CA ALA A 120 -6.52 10.20 -6.53
C ALA A 120 -6.17 11.62 -6.06
N VAL A 121 -7.09 12.59 -6.20
CA VAL A 121 -6.89 13.96 -5.73
C VAL A 121 -6.67 13.99 -4.22
N GLN A 122 -7.54 13.36 -3.44
CA GLN A 122 -7.45 13.35 -1.99
C GLN A 122 -6.19 12.61 -1.47
N LYS A 123 -5.68 11.62 -2.21
CA LYS A 123 -4.41 10.96 -1.87
C LYS A 123 -3.20 11.87 -2.08
N LEU A 124 -3.25 12.77 -3.06
CA LEU A 124 -2.25 13.82 -3.24
C LEU A 124 -2.34 14.87 -2.12
N ASP A 125 -3.56 15.21 -1.67
CA ASP A 125 -3.75 16.09 -0.51
C ASP A 125 -3.17 15.45 0.76
N GLU A 126 -3.36 14.14 0.97
CA GLU A 126 -2.74 13.39 2.08
C GLU A 126 -1.20 13.47 2.05
N LEU A 127 -0.58 13.34 0.88
CA LEU A 127 0.87 13.51 0.72
C LEU A 127 1.32 14.94 1.06
N THR A 128 0.56 15.94 0.61
CA THR A 128 0.84 17.36 0.89
C THR A 128 0.77 17.65 2.38
N LEU A 129 -0.23 17.13 3.09
CA LEU A 129 -0.35 17.26 4.54
C LEU A 129 0.81 16.59 5.28
N LEU A 130 1.19 15.36 4.89
CA LEU A 130 2.35 14.68 5.47
C LEU A 130 3.65 15.44 5.22
N LYS A 131 3.84 15.96 4.02
CA LYS A 131 5.02 16.79 3.68
C LYS A 131 5.08 18.04 4.56
N LYS A 132 3.97 18.76 4.69
CA LYS A 132 3.86 19.96 5.54
C LYS A 132 4.13 19.61 7.01
N ALA A 133 3.56 18.52 7.52
CA ALA A 133 3.82 18.05 8.88
C ALA A 133 5.30 17.74 9.13
N LEU A 134 6.01 17.16 8.16
CA LEU A 134 7.43 16.85 8.27
C LEU A 134 8.33 18.07 8.18
N ASP A 135 7.94 19.10 7.45
CA ASP A 135 8.77 20.30 7.25
C ASP A 135 8.53 21.37 8.31
N GLU A 136 7.27 21.58 8.71
CA GLU A 136 6.84 22.66 9.60
C GLU A 136 6.43 22.16 11.01
N GLY A 137 6.42 20.83 11.22
CA GLY A 137 5.91 20.20 12.44
C GLY A 137 4.44 19.83 12.34
N GLN A 138 4.04 18.79 13.09
CA GLN A 138 2.67 18.27 13.10
C GLN A 138 1.65 19.33 13.54
N GLU A 139 2.06 20.29 14.37
CA GLU A 139 1.22 21.37 14.86
C GLU A 139 0.62 22.21 13.73
N SER A 140 1.35 22.38 12.62
CA SER A 140 0.93 23.17 11.45
C SER A 140 -0.28 22.57 10.72
N VAL A 141 -0.60 21.31 10.94
CA VAL A 141 -1.71 20.53 10.36
C VAL A 141 -2.50 19.75 11.41
N GLN A 142 -2.50 20.23 12.63
CA GLN A 142 -3.11 19.53 13.78
C GLN A 142 -4.61 19.27 13.60
N ALA A 143 -5.34 20.19 12.98
CA ALA A 143 -6.78 20.05 12.74
C ALA A 143 -7.07 18.85 11.80
N GLU A 144 -6.32 18.73 10.71
CA GLU A 144 -6.47 17.67 9.73
C GLU A 144 -6.06 16.30 10.30
N PHE A 145 -5.03 16.26 11.13
CA PHE A 145 -4.61 15.05 11.83
C PHE A 145 -5.62 14.59 12.88
N THR A 146 -6.21 15.55 13.61
CA THR A 146 -7.28 15.27 14.59
C THR A 146 -8.53 14.73 13.89
N GLU A 147 -8.93 15.35 12.78
CA GLU A 147 -10.07 14.89 11.99
C GLU A 147 -9.80 13.51 11.38
N CYS A 148 -8.59 13.27 10.88
CA CYS A 148 -8.18 11.95 10.41
C CYS A 148 -8.32 10.88 11.51
N ALA A 149 -7.82 11.17 12.71
CA ALA A 149 -7.94 10.26 13.87
C ALA A 149 -9.40 9.95 14.21
N ARG A 150 -10.26 10.99 14.22
CA ARG A 150 -11.71 10.84 14.44
C ARG A 150 -12.35 9.89 13.41
N ILE A 151 -12.03 10.08 12.14
CA ILE A 151 -12.54 9.23 11.05
C ILE A 151 -12.05 7.78 11.19
N MET A 152 -10.77 7.57 11.55
CA MET A 152 -10.24 6.22 11.78
C MET A 152 -10.96 5.52 12.95
N GLN A 153 -11.23 6.22 14.04
CA GLN A 153 -12.00 5.68 15.17
C GLN A 153 -13.43 5.33 14.76
N MET A 154 -14.11 6.21 14.04
CA MET A 154 -15.47 5.93 13.53
C MET A 154 -15.49 4.65 12.70
N ARG A 155 -14.52 4.48 11.80
CA ARG A 155 -14.41 3.29 10.95
C ARG A 155 -14.20 2.00 11.76
N GLN A 156 -13.41 2.06 12.84
CA GLN A 156 -13.17 0.91 13.70
C GLN A 156 -14.45 0.43 14.44
N HIS A 157 -15.41 1.32 14.65
CA HIS A 157 -16.65 1.00 15.37
C HIS A 157 -17.89 0.96 14.47
N ASP A 158 -17.75 1.15 13.16
CA ASP A 158 -18.87 1.14 12.22
C ASP A 158 -19.40 -0.30 12.05
N PRO A 159 -20.69 -0.55 12.39
CA PRO A 159 -21.29 -1.88 12.26
C PRO A 159 -21.35 -2.39 10.81
N ARG A 160 -21.22 -1.51 9.82
CA ARG A 160 -21.13 -1.90 8.41
C ARG A 160 -19.78 -2.55 8.08
N VAL A 161 -18.73 -2.24 8.84
CA VAL A 161 -17.38 -2.82 8.71
C VAL A 161 -17.24 -4.08 9.57
N HIS A 162 -17.96 -4.15 10.69
CA HIS A 162 -17.86 -5.23 11.67
C HIS A 162 -19.12 -6.10 11.66
N ASN A 163 -19.02 -7.30 11.10
CA ASN A 163 -20.08 -8.29 11.15
C ASN A 163 -19.75 -9.32 12.25
N ALA A 164 -20.52 -9.32 13.34
CA ALA A 164 -20.29 -10.18 14.49
C ALA A 164 -20.31 -11.67 14.11
N ALA A 165 -21.20 -12.11 13.22
CA ALA A 165 -21.26 -13.50 12.77
C ALA A 165 -20.01 -13.92 11.98
N VAL A 166 -19.44 -13.01 11.18
CA VAL A 166 -18.16 -13.26 10.47
C VAL A 166 -17.01 -13.35 11.45
N GLN A 167 -16.95 -12.44 12.43
CA GLN A 167 -15.91 -12.45 13.47
C GLN A 167 -15.98 -13.71 14.33
N GLU A 168 -17.17 -14.15 14.72
CA GLU A 168 -17.37 -15.40 15.46
C GLU A 168 -16.91 -16.61 14.62
N ARG A 169 -17.23 -16.64 13.34
CA ARG A 169 -16.76 -17.69 12.43
C ARG A 169 -15.24 -17.68 12.29
N LEU A 170 -14.61 -16.51 12.15
CA LEU A 170 -13.15 -16.39 12.09
C LEU A 170 -12.48 -16.86 13.39
N ALA A 171 -13.03 -16.52 14.55
CA ALA A 171 -12.51 -16.96 15.84
C ALA A 171 -12.59 -18.49 16.03
N LYS A 172 -13.50 -19.17 15.34
CA LYS A 172 -13.66 -20.62 15.35
C LYS A 172 -12.79 -21.36 14.32
N LEU A 173 -12.05 -20.64 13.47
CA LEU A 173 -11.14 -21.26 12.50
C LEU A 173 -9.97 -21.92 13.25
N SER A 174 -9.78 -23.22 13.02
CA SER A 174 -8.61 -23.96 13.51
C SER A 174 -7.44 -23.86 12.53
N ALA A 175 -6.25 -24.19 12.99
CA ALA A 175 -5.04 -24.22 12.14
C ALA A 175 -5.15 -25.20 10.95
N ASP A 176 -6.10 -26.16 11.02
CA ASP A 176 -6.32 -27.14 9.95
C ASP A 176 -7.24 -26.61 8.83
N CYS A 177 -7.84 -25.42 8.99
CA CYS A 177 -8.78 -24.89 8.01
C CYS A 177 -8.12 -24.54 6.67
N ASP A 178 -6.81 -24.33 6.63
CA ASP A 178 -6.01 -24.10 5.43
C ASP A 178 -5.53 -25.41 4.78
N GLN A 179 -5.66 -26.55 5.50
CA GLN A 179 -5.26 -27.87 5.01
C GLN A 179 -6.33 -28.47 4.10
N ARG A 180 -5.92 -28.95 2.95
CA ARG A 180 -6.81 -29.67 2.05
C ARG A 180 -6.92 -31.12 2.47
N LYS A 181 -8.13 -31.68 2.50
CA LYS A 181 -8.40 -33.08 2.85
C LYS A 181 -7.53 -34.06 2.06
N ASN A 182 -7.27 -33.81 0.80
CA ASN A 182 -6.48 -34.66 -0.08
C ASN A 182 -5.25 -33.90 -0.63
N PRO A 183 -4.08 -34.55 -0.74
CA PRO A 183 -2.90 -33.98 -1.39
C PRO A 183 -3.16 -33.77 -2.89
N PHE A 184 -2.32 -32.96 -3.53
CA PHE A 184 -2.47 -32.57 -4.95
C PHE A 184 -2.63 -33.78 -5.88
N SER A 185 -1.78 -34.80 -5.73
CA SER A 185 -1.78 -36.01 -6.58
C SER A 185 -3.10 -36.79 -6.57
N VAL A 186 -3.82 -36.76 -5.44
CA VAL A 186 -5.15 -37.40 -5.32
C VAL A 186 -6.22 -36.47 -5.91
N ARG A 187 -6.13 -35.17 -5.60
CA ARG A 187 -7.10 -34.18 -6.12
C ARG A 187 -7.05 -34.06 -7.64
N GLU A 188 -5.86 -34.02 -8.22
CA GLU A 188 -5.66 -33.97 -9.65
C GLU A 188 -6.41 -35.10 -10.38
N LYS A 189 -6.20 -36.34 -9.94
CA LYS A 189 -6.86 -37.52 -10.53
C LYS A 189 -8.39 -37.43 -10.40
N LEU A 190 -8.90 -37.03 -9.25
CA LEU A 190 -10.35 -36.87 -9.02
C LEU A 190 -10.93 -35.76 -9.90
N GLN A 191 -10.23 -34.64 -10.04
CA GLN A 191 -10.65 -33.51 -10.88
C GLN A 191 -10.66 -33.87 -12.36
N HIS A 192 -9.59 -34.50 -12.86
CA HIS A 192 -9.54 -35.00 -14.25
C HIS A 192 -10.67 -35.98 -14.57
N LYS A 193 -10.93 -36.93 -13.65
CA LYS A 193 -12.02 -37.89 -13.80
C LYS A 193 -13.41 -37.22 -13.84
N ARG A 194 -13.61 -36.22 -12.98
CA ARG A 194 -14.91 -35.50 -12.86
C ARG A 194 -15.15 -34.51 -14.00
N LEU A 195 -14.15 -33.69 -14.31
CA LEU A 195 -14.27 -32.57 -15.23
C LEU A 195 -14.00 -32.98 -16.69
N LYS A 196 -13.32 -34.11 -16.92
CA LYS A 196 -12.94 -34.63 -18.26
C LYS A 196 -12.26 -33.56 -19.12
N LEU A 197 -11.40 -32.74 -18.51
CA LEU A 197 -10.67 -31.69 -19.19
C LEU A 197 -9.63 -32.26 -20.16
N PRO A 198 -9.36 -31.58 -21.28
CA PRO A 198 -8.25 -31.92 -22.15
C PRO A 198 -6.91 -31.70 -21.42
N LEU A 199 -5.80 -32.16 -22.03
CA LEU A 199 -4.45 -32.01 -21.44
C LEU A 199 -4.08 -30.56 -21.17
N LEU A 200 -4.49 -29.65 -22.06
CA LEU A 200 -4.30 -28.19 -21.95
C LEU A 200 -5.66 -27.50 -22.05
N PRO A 201 -6.41 -27.41 -20.94
CA PRO A 201 -7.71 -26.75 -20.96
C PRO A 201 -7.55 -25.23 -21.13
N THR A 202 -8.32 -24.67 -22.02
CA THR A 202 -8.48 -23.21 -22.11
C THR A 202 -9.46 -22.72 -21.07
N THR A 203 -9.15 -21.58 -20.45
CA THR A 203 -10.06 -20.89 -19.52
C THR A 203 -10.22 -19.44 -19.94
N THR A 204 -11.33 -18.84 -19.60
CA THR A 204 -11.51 -17.40 -19.76
C THR A 204 -10.66 -16.63 -18.79
N CYS A 205 -10.17 -15.47 -19.21
CA CYS A 205 -9.46 -14.57 -18.29
C CYS A 205 -10.47 -13.93 -17.33
N LEU A 206 -10.28 -14.12 -16.03
CA LEU A 206 -11.16 -13.56 -14.97
C LEU A 206 -11.26 -12.03 -14.99
N LEU A 207 -10.37 -11.35 -15.69
CA LEU A 207 -10.43 -9.89 -15.84
C LEU A 207 -11.53 -9.41 -16.80
N TYR A 208 -12.13 -10.33 -17.55
CA TYR A 208 -13.13 -10.00 -18.59
C TYR A 208 -14.51 -10.64 -18.33
N THR A 209 -14.76 -11.14 -17.12
CA THR A 209 -16.07 -11.70 -16.72
C THR A 209 -16.82 -10.77 -15.78
#